data_a66efa0e336ad5eb359e4d6ac664970b
#
_entry.id   a66efa0e336ad5eb359e4d6ac664970b
#
_cell.length_a   1.000
_cell.length_b   1.000
_cell.length_c   1.000
_cell.angle_alpha   90.00
_cell.angle_beta   90.00
_cell.angle_gamma   90.00
#
_symmetry.space_group_name_H-M   'P 1'
#
loop_
_entity.id
_entity.type
_entity.pdbx_description
1 polymer ?
#
loop_
_entity_poly.entity_id
_entity_poly.type
_entity_poly.pdbx_seq_one_letter_code
_entity_poly.pdbx_strand_id
1 'polypeptide(L)'
;MVAFEGAARLGFRYVETDVHATADGVLLAFHDPHLDRLTDQHGRIDRLEWSSLRHVRVAGTEPIARLEELLGEFPDLRVNIEPKSDVAVELLINTIRRTGAEMRVCVGSFSDRRLHRFRAV
;
A
#
# COMPACT_ATOMS: atom_id res chain seq x y z
N MET A 1 -7.99 -6.01 -2.59
CA MET A 1 -8.79 -6.42 -1.39
C MET A 1 -9.08 -7.91 -1.34
N VAL A 2 -9.32 -8.57 -2.48
CA VAL A 2 -9.61 -10.03 -2.49
C VAL A 2 -8.48 -10.84 -1.87
N ALA A 3 -7.21 -10.51 -2.15
CA ALA A 3 -6.07 -11.22 -1.56
C ALA A 3 -6.04 -11.08 -0.03
N PHE A 4 -6.38 -9.90 0.49
CA PHE A 4 -6.44 -9.67 1.94
C PHE A 4 -7.62 -10.38 2.58
N GLU A 5 -8.78 -10.38 1.94
CA GLU A 5 -9.95 -11.14 2.40
C GLU A 5 -9.64 -12.63 2.43
N GLY A 6 -9.02 -13.16 1.38
CA GLY A 6 -8.61 -14.56 1.33
C GLY A 6 -7.67 -14.93 2.45
N ALA A 7 -6.66 -14.09 2.72
CA ALA A 7 -5.73 -14.32 3.83
C ALA A 7 -6.47 -14.32 5.18
N ALA A 8 -7.38 -13.38 5.40
CA ALA A 8 -8.16 -13.31 6.64
C ALA A 8 -9.05 -14.54 6.84
N ARG A 9 -9.71 -15.01 5.78
CA ARG A 9 -10.57 -16.21 5.83
C ARG A 9 -9.78 -17.47 6.15
N LEU A 10 -8.57 -17.58 5.61
CA LEU A 10 -7.72 -18.76 5.84
C LEU A 10 -6.99 -18.70 7.17
N GLY A 11 -7.21 -17.66 7.97
CA GLY A 11 -6.60 -17.51 9.28
C GLY A 11 -5.16 -17.03 9.27
N PHE A 12 -4.67 -16.53 8.14
CA PHE A 12 -3.34 -15.92 8.08
C PHE A 12 -3.32 -14.64 8.90
N ARG A 13 -2.30 -14.50 9.74
CA ARG A 13 -2.13 -13.31 10.59
C ARG A 13 -1.20 -12.27 10.00
N TYR A 14 -0.46 -12.64 8.96
CA TYR A 14 0.53 -11.78 8.31
C TYR A 14 0.29 -11.73 6.81
N VAL A 15 0.35 -10.55 6.26
CA VAL A 15 0.36 -10.32 4.81
C VAL A 15 1.45 -9.34 4.46
N GLU A 16 1.94 -9.41 3.23
CA GLU A 16 2.93 -8.49 2.71
C GLU A 16 2.31 -7.64 1.60
N THR A 17 2.69 -6.38 1.54
CA THR A 17 2.29 -5.50 0.45
C THR A 17 3.36 -4.46 0.16
N ASP A 18 3.44 -4.06 -1.10
CA ASP A 18 4.20 -2.90 -1.53
C ASP A 18 3.26 -1.70 -1.59
N VAL A 19 3.77 -0.51 -1.29
CA VAL A 19 2.98 0.70 -1.41
C VAL A 19 3.66 1.72 -2.32
N HIS A 20 2.86 2.33 -3.16
CA HIS A 20 3.25 3.42 -4.05
C HIS A 20 2.40 4.64 -3.75
N ALA A 21 3.01 5.82 -3.87
CA ALA A 21 2.32 7.09 -3.69
C ALA A 21 1.85 7.63 -5.04
N THR A 22 0.60 8.09 -5.10
CA THR A 22 0.08 8.83 -6.24
C THR A 22 0.66 10.26 -6.28
N ALA A 23 0.42 10.98 -7.38
CA ALA A 23 0.87 12.36 -7.51
C ALA A 23 0.28 13.28 -6.43
N ASP A 24 -0.94 12.98 -5.97
CA ASP A 24 -1.64 13.75 -4.94
C ASP A 24 -1.51 13.17 -3.52
N GLY A 25 -0.58 12.24 -3.32
CA GLY A 25 -0.21 11.77 -1.99
C GLY A 25 -1.10 10.68 -1.39
N VAL A 26 -1.75 9.88 -2.21
CA VAL A 26 -2.52 8.72 -1.75
C VAL A 26 -1.66 7.47 -1.84
N LEU A 27 -1.59 6.68 -0.75
CA LEU A 27 -0.85 5.41 -0.76
C LEU A 27 -1.73 4.29 -1.27
N LEU A 28 -1.20 3.56 -2.25
CA LEU A 28 -1.86 2.42 -2.85
C LEU A 28 -1.09 1.14 -2.53
N ALA A 29 -1.83 0.10 -2.19
CA ALA A 29 -1.29 -1.26 -2.07
C ALA A 29 -1.24 -1.87 -3.48
N PHE A 30 -0.08 -1.80 -4.12
CA PHE A 30 0.11 -2.23 -5.50
C PHE A 30 1.57 -2.56 -5.74
N HIS A 31 1.83 -3.65 -6.45
CA HIS A 31 3.19 -4.17 -6.61
C HIS A 31 4.04 -3.31 -7.56
N ASP A 32 3.51 -3.00 -8.73
CA ASP A 32 4.28 -2.35 -9.78
C ASP A 32 4.22 -0.82 -9.70
N PRO A 33 5.27 -0.10 -10.15
CA PRO A 33 5.21 1.35 -10.27
C PRO A 33 4.34 1.83 -11.44
N HIS A 34 3.99 0.93 -12.37
CA HIS A 34 3.17 1.22 -13.55
C HIS A 34 1.91 0.36 -13.53
N LEU A 35 0.85 0.86 -14.18
CA LEU A 35 -0.42 0.14 -14.30
C LEU A 35 -0.41 -0.98 -15.34
N ASP A 36 0.53 -0.93 -16.29
CA ASP A 36 0.48 -1.63 -17.57
C ASP A 36 0.37 -3.15 -17.47
N ARG A 37 1.09 -3.78 -16.54
CA ARG A 37 1.15 -5.24 -16.45
C ARG A 37 -0.09 -5.85 -15.77
N LEU A 38 -0.63 -5.18 -14.77
CA LEU A 38 -1.68 -5.74 -13.92
C LEU A 38 -3.08 -5.19 -14.22
N THR A 39 -3.18 -4.18 -15.09
CA THR A 39 -4.45 -3.55 -15.46
C THR A 39 -4.54 -3.37 -16.97
N ASP A 40 -5.71 -2.92 -17.43
CA ASP A 40 -5.94 -2.53 -18.83
C ASP A 40 -5.55 -1.07 -19.12
N GLN A 41 -5.02 -0.38 -18.13
CA GLN A 41 -4.60 1.02 -18.25
C GLN A 41 -3.08 1.14 -18.26
N HIS A 42 -2.61 2.31 -18.67
CA HIS A 42 -1.19 2.62 -18.78
C HIS A 42 -0.82 3.81 -17.93
N GLY A 43 0.43 3.87 -17.51
CA GLY A 43 0.99 5.02 -16.82
C GLY A 43 1.65 4.68 -15.50
N ARG A 44 2.42 5.65 -15.00
CA ARG A 44 3.08 5.55 -13.71
C ARG A 44 2.16 6.04 -12.60
N ILE A 45 2.08 5.28 -11.52
CA ILE A 45 1.25 5.64 -10.35
C ILE A 45 1.67 6.99 -9.77
N ASP A 46 2.98 7.26 -9.68
CA ASP A 46 3.50 8.49 -9.09
C ASP A 46 3.21 9.76 -9.91
N ARG A 47 2.71 9.61 -11.12
CA ARG A 47 2.32 10.73 -12.00
C ARG A 47 0.82 10.89 -12.17
N LEU A 48 0.04 10.01 -11.56
CA LEU A 48 -1.41 10.01 -11.67
C LEU A 48 -2.05 10.38 -10.33
N GLU A 49 -3.18 11.05 -10.40
CA GLU A 49 -3.98 11.36 -9.21
C GLU A 49 -4.94 10.22 -8.89
N TRP A 50 -5.32 10.10 -7.62
CA TRP A 50 -6.25 9.07 -7.17
C TRP A 50 -7.58 9.11 -7.92
N SER A 51 -8.08 10.29 -8.26
CA SER A 51 -9.33 10.44 -9.03
C SER A 51 -9.29 9.71 -10.37
N SER A 52 -8.13 9.59 -10.99
CA SER A 52 -7.94 8.82 -12.23
C SER A 52 -7.78 7.33 -11.98
N LEU A 53 -7.27 6.95 -10.81
CA LEU A 53 -6.92 5.57 -10.48
C LEU A 53 -8.06 4.78 -9.84
N ARG A 54 -8.99 5.44 -9.18
CA ARG A 54 -10.09 4.76 -8.48
C ARG A 54 -11.02 3.96 -9.40
N HIS A 55 -11.00 4.24 -10.69
CA HIS A 55 -11.81 3.51 -11.69
C HIS A 55 -11.05 2.37 -12.36
N VAL A 56 -9.75 2.27 -12.14
CA VAL A 56 -8.91 1.23 -12.73
C VAL A 56 -9.17 -0.10 -12.02
N ARG A 57 -9.17 -1.19 -12.79
CA ARG A 57 -9.40 -2.53 -12.26
C ARG A 57 -8.18 -3.41 -12.49
N VAL A 58 -7.76 -4.09 -11.44
CA VAL A 58 -6.69 -5.09 -11.48
C VAL A 58 -7.30 -6.39 -11.99
N ALA A 59 -6.67 -7.00 -12.99
CA ALA A 59 -7.17 -8.22 -13.63
C ALA A 59 -8.63 -8.11 -14.11
N GLY A 60 -9.07 -6.90 -14.44
CA GLY A 60 -10.40 -6.63 -14.97
C GLY A 60 -11.54 -6.57 -13.96
N THR A 61 -11.29 -6.90 -12.70
CA THR A 61 -12.37 -7.02 -11.69
C THR A 61 -12.14 -6.22 -10.41
N GLU A 62 -10.92 -6.20 -9.89
CA GLU A 62 -10.64 -5.63 -8.58
C GLU A 62 -10.22 -4.16 -8.66
N PRO A 63 -10.73 -3.28 -7.79
CA PRO A 63 -10.20 -1.93 -7.68
C PRO A 63 -8.79 -1.95 -7.07
N ILE A 64 -8.02 -0.91 -7.33
CA ILE A 64 -6.74 -0.70 -6.64
C ILE A 64 -7.08 -0.25 -5.21
N ALA A 65 -6.52 -0.94 -4.22
CA ALA A 65 -6.82 -0.66 -2.83
C ALA A 65 -5.92 0.47 -2.29
N ARG A 66 -6.53 1.41 -1.58
CA ARG A 66 -5.77 2.36 -0.76
C ARG A 66 -5.33 1.65 0.53
N LEU A 67 -4.09 1.90 0.95
CA LEU A 67 -3.56 1.28 2.17
C LEU A 67 -4.43 1.58 3.39
N GLU A 68 -4.90 2.81 3.50
CA GLU A 68 -5.74 3.23 4.63
C GLU A 68 -7.02 2.39 4.75
N GLU A 69 -7.65 2.07 3.62
CA GLU A 69 -8.82 1.20 3.60
C GLU A 69 -8.49 -0.22 4.05
N LEU A 70 -7.37 -0.78 3.58
CA LEU A 70 -6.93 -2.12 3.97
C LEU A 70 -6.70 -2.21 5.47
N LEU A 71 -6.01 -1.23 6.03
CA LEU A 71 -5.73 -1.21 7.46
C LEU A 71 -7.02 -1.07 8.28
N GLY A 72 -8.00 -0.34 7.77
CA GLY A 72 -9.29 -0.15 8.45
C GLY A 72 -10.20 -1.37 8.37
N GLU A 73 -10.22 -2.05 7.24
CA GLU A 73 -11.10 -3.21 7.04
C GLU A 73 -10.58 -4.50 7.68
N PHE A 74 -9.27 -4.63 7.86
CA PHE A 74 -8.65 -5.83 8.44
C PHE A 74 -7.84 -5.48 9.69
N PRO A 75 -8.50 -5.05 10.77
CA PRO A 75 -7.79 -4.53 11.95
C PRO A 75 -6.98 -5.59 12.71
N ASP A 76 -7.24 -6.87 12.47
CA ASP A 76 -6.53 -7.97 13.14
C ASP A 76 -5.34 -8.50 12.34
N LEU A 77 -5.18 -8.08 11.09
CA LEU A 77 -4.05 -8.51 10.28
C LEU A 77 -2.79 -7.71 10.63
N ARG A 78 -1.67 -8.42 10.67
CA ARG A 78 -0.35 -7.82 10.71
C ARG A 78 0.15 -7.69 9.28
N VAL A 79 0.65 -6.52 8.94
CA VAL A 79 1.02 -6.20 7.56
C VAL A 79 2.49 -5.82 7.49
N ASN A 80 3.24 -6.50 6.65
CA ASN A 80 4.58 -6.12 6.28
C ASN A 80 4.49 -5.24 5.05
N ILE A 81 4.95 -4.00 5.17
CA ILE A 81 4.78 -2.99 4.13
C ILE A 81 6.16 -2.52 3.64
N GLU A 82 6.35 -2.54 2.34
CA GLU A 82 7.54 -1.96 1.71
C GLU A 82 7.17 -0.69 0.93
N PRO A 83 7.62 0.49 1.40
CA PRO A 83 7.44 1.72 0.63
C PRO A 83 8.42 1.74 -0.55
N LYS A 84 7.91 2.01 -1.74
CA LYS A 84 8.70 1.93 -2.98
C LYS A 84 9.31 3.26 -3.42
N SER A 85 9.10 4.34 -2.65
CA SER A 85 9.71 5.65 -2.91
C SER A 85 9.91 6.41 -1.61
N ASP A 86 10.71 7.45 -1.62
CA ASP A 86 10.93 8.29 -0.44
C ASP A 86 9.66 9.04 -0.05
N VAL A 87 8.87 9.48 -1.02
CA VAL A 87 7.57 10.10 -0.76
C VAL A 87 6.64 9.14 -0.04
N ALA A 88 6.63 7.87 -0.45
CA ALA A 88 5.81 6.84 0.19
C ALA A 88 6.20 6.61 1.65
N VAL A 89 7.48 6.80 2.02
CA VAL A 89 7.94 6.68 3.41
C VAL A 89 7.22 7.67 4.31
N GLU A 90 7.20 8.94 3.96
CA GLU A 90 6.56 9.98 4.79
C GLU A 90 5.05 9.77 4.88
N LEU A 91 4.42 9.43 3.78
CA LEU A 91 2.99 9.14 3.75
C LEU A 91 2.64 7.90 4.57
N LEU A 92 3.50 6.88 4.53
CA LEU A 92 3.31 5.67 5.32
C LEU A 92 3.39 5.96 6.82
N ILE A 93 4.38 6.73 7.25
CA ILE A 93 4.51 7.14 8.65
C ILE A 93 3.22 7.83 9.12
N ASN A 94 2.74 8.79 8.34
CA ASN A 94 1.52 9.52 8.68
C ASN A 94 0.28 8.62 8.69
N THR A 95 0.17 7.71 7.74
CA THR A 95 -0.95 6.76 7.67
C THR A 95 -0.96 5.82 8.88
N ILE A 96 0.20 5.27 9.25
CA ILE A 96 0.31 4.39 10.41
C ILE A 96 -0.14 5.12 11.68
N ARG A 97 0.31 6.36 11.87
CA ARG A 97 -0.07 7.16 13.04
C ARG A 97 -1.55 7.49 13.04
N ARG A 98 -2.08 7.95 11.92
CA ARG A 98 -3.49 8.34 11.81
C ARG A 98 -4.44 7.17 12.04
N THR A 99 -4.08 5.98 11.57
CA THR A 99 -4.92 4.78 11.71
C THR A 99 -4.66 4.01 13.01
N GLY A 100 -3.65 4.39 13.77
CA GLY A 100 -3.30 3.69 15.02
C GLY A 100 -2.75 2.29 14.78
N ALA A 101 -2.09 2.05 13.64
CA ALA A 101 -1.66 0.72 13.21
C ALA A 101 -0.23 0.37 13.66
N GLU A 102 0.39 1.12 14.56
CA GLU A 102 1.79 0.95 14.95
C GLU A 102 2.13 -0.47 15.43
N MET A 103 1.21 -1.10 16.14
CA MET A 103 1.44 -2.41 16.75
C MET A 103 1.30 -3.58 15.78
N ARG A 104 0.79 -3.34 14.58
CA ARG A 104 0.53 -4.42 13.61
C ARG A 104 1.17 -4.20 12.24
N VAL A 105 1.93 -3.13 12.07
CA VAL A 105 2.66 -2.85 10.83
C VAL A 105 4.15 -3.06 11.06
N CYS A 106 4.76 -3.84 10.17
CA CYS A 106 6.20 -4.00 10.08
C CYS A 106 6.64 -3.40 8.75
N VAL A 107 7.64 -2.53 8.78
CA VAL A 107 8.16 -1.88 7.58
C VAL A 107 9.44 -2.56 7.13
N GLY A 108 9.44 -3.05 5.89
CA GLY A 108 10.61 -3.61 5.24
C GLY A 108 11.07 -2.71 4.11
N SER A 109 12.37 -2.69 3.82
CA SER A 109 12.91 -1.98 2.66
C SER A 109 14.30 -2.48 2.34
N PHE A 110 14.63 -2.51 1.05
CA PHE A 110 16.00 -2.72 0.61
C PHE A 110 16.87 -1.45 0.73
N SER A 111 16.27 -0.32 1.13
CA SER A 111 16.97 0.95 1.34
C SER A 111 17.22 1.18 2.83
N ASP A 112 18.47 1.14 3.26
CA ASP A 112 18.86 1.44 4.65
C ASP A 112 18.44 2.85 5.06
N ARG A 113 18.52 3.82 4.15
CA ARG A 113 18.11 5.19 4.41
C ARG A 113 16.64 5.30 4.76
N ARG A 114 15.79 4.55 4.03
CA ARG A 114 14.35 4.51 4.31
C ARG A 114 14.04 3.87 5.65
N LEU A 115 14.69 2.75 5.97
CA LEU A 115 14.55 2.11 7.27
C LEU A 115 15.01 3.02 8.40
N HIS A 116 16.10 3.73 8.21
CA HIS A 116 16.63 4.67 9.21
C HIS A 116 15.61 5.78 9.48
N ARG A 117 14.93 6.28 8.47
CA ARG A 117 13.88 7.30 8.63
C ARG A 117 12.73 6.82 9.52
N PHE A 118 12.33 5.56 9.39
CA PHE A 118 11.30 4.98 10.26
C PHE A 118 11.76 4.86 11.71
N ARG A 119 13.02 4.55 11.95
CA ARG A 119 13.57 4.45 13.30
C ARG A 119 13.66 5.80 14.00
N ALA A 120 13.72 6.88 13.25
CA ALA A 120 13.83 8.24 13.78
C ALA A 120 12.49 8.81 14.29
N VAL A 121 11.40 8.12 14.06
CA VAL A 121 10.06 8.59 14.46
C VAL A 121 9.37 7.62 15.47
#